data_afa4ceae999301b278c23fc1950591a7
#
_entry.id   afa4ceae999301b278c23fc1950591a7
#
_cell.length_a   1.000
_cell.length_b   1.000
_cell.length_c   1.000
_cell.angle_alpha   90.00
_cell.angle_beta   90.00
_cell.angle_gamma   90.00
#
_symmetry.space_group_name_H-M   'P 1'
#
loop_
_entity.id
_entity.type
_entity.pdbx_description
1 polymer ?
#
loop_
_entity_poly.entity_id
_entity_poly.type
_entity_poly.pdbx_seq_one_letter_code
_entity_poly.pdbx_strand_id
1 'polypeptide(L)'
;FASDMSIGRYTAQRAGIGINSGRIRGINSKIRGGEVAHTGVIPFLKKFEATVRCCTQNGVRGGSATVHFPFWHQEIEDILVLKNNKGTEDNRVRKLDYSIQLNKTMYERLLSQGKITLFSPKDVPGLYEAFFSDQDKFKELYEKYEKDSKIKKKTLSAMQLFSALIKERAETGRIYIMNVDHANTHSSFKDTVYMSNLCQEITLPTKPLQHIDDKEGEIALCILSAINVGILKDLDDMEELCDLAVRALDEIIDYQKYPVRAAELSTKARRSLGVGYIGLAHYLAKNQVKYGDKKALTLVHRLTEAFQYYLLKASVNLAKEKGACDNFYRTKYADGILPIDTYKKEVDEICNIKLQYDWEALRDEVKAHGLRHSTLSAQMPSESSSIVSNATNGIEPPRGFLSVKKSKKGPLKQIVPQYQSLQKYYTLLWDMPNNDGYINIVAVMQKFFDQAISGNWSYNPTHFDNNEVPMSVMLKDLLNTYKYGWKTSYYQNTYDYKSDGSVEEPQHSMGWHDNIKENPVEREDFKGTDEEYEEYCESCAI
;
A
#
# COMPACT_ATOMS: atom_id res chain seq x y z
N PHE A 1 -4.44 1.12 23.72
CA PHE A 1 -5.48 0.10 23.92
C PHE A 1 -6.65 0.29 22.97
N ALA A 2 -7.20 1.51 22.79
CA ALA A 2 -8.29 1.77 21.85
C ALA A 2 -7.97 1.30 20.42
N SER A 3 -6.77 1.59 19.93
CA SER A 3 -6.29 1.11 18.61
C SER A 3 -6.24 -0.42 18.53
N ASP A 4 -5.80 -1.08 19.59
CA ASP A 4 -5.72 -2.53 19.65
C ASP A 4 -7.11 -3.20 19.59
N MET A 5 -8.08 -2.66 20.35
CA MET A 5 -9.48 -3.10 20.28
C MET A 5 -10.07 -2.89 18.87
N SER A 6 -9.77 -1.75 18.23
CA SER A 6 -10.22 -1.46 16.86
C SER A 6 -9.60 -2.43 15.84
N ILE A 7 -8.30 -2.75 16.00
CA ILE A 7 -7.60 -3.74 15.18
C ILE A 7 -8.31 -5.10 15.29
N GLY A 8 -8.62 -5.57 16.51
CA GLY A 8 -9.32 -6.83 16.72
C GLY A 8 -10.70 -6.85 16.05
N ARG A 9 -11.53 -5.81 16.26
CA ARG A 9 -12.86 -5.70 15.67
C ARG A 9 -12.82 -5.72 14.13
N TYR A 10 -11.89 -4.98 13.50
CA TYR A 10 -11.77 -4.96 12.04
C TYR A 10 -11.14 -6.23 11.47
N THR A 11 -10.19 -6.84 12.18
CA THR A 11 -9.62 -8.12 11.76
C THR A 11 -10.68 -9.23 11.75
N ALA A 12 -11.56 -9.26 12.78
CA ALA A 12 -12.70 -10.17 12.82
C ALA A 12 -13.66 -9.97 11.65
N GLN A 13 -13.79 -8.74 11.15
CA GLN A 13 -14.57 -8.39 9.95
C GLN A 13 -13.78 -8.59 8.64
N ARG A 14 -12.65 -9.31 8.66
CA ARG A 14 -11.80 -9.65 7.49
C ARG A 14 -11.05 -8.48 6.87
N ALA A 15 -10.91 -7.36 7.56
CA ALA A 15 -10.14 -6.23 7.07
C ALA A 15 -8.63 -6.50 7.17
N GLY A 16 -7.87 -6.02 6.19
CA GLY A 16 -6.42 -5.83 6.29
C GLY A 16 -6.11 -4.55 7.08
N ILE A 17 -5.09 -4.59 7.93
CA ILE A 17 -4.82 -3.53 8.91
C ILE A 17 -3.52 -2.80 8.57
N GLY A 18 -3.56 -1.46 8.58
CA GLY A 18 -2.38 -0.59 8.66
C GLY A 18 -2.25 0.00 10.07
N ILE A 19 -1.05 0.00 10.63
CA ILE A 19 -0.77 0.51 11.98
C ILE A 19 0.40 1.49 11.87
N ASN A 20 0.26 2.69 12.43
CA ASN A 20 1.39 3.59 12.62
C ASN A 20 1.91 3.47 14.06
N SER A 21 3.13 3.01 14.23
CA SER A 21 3.80 2.87 15.53
C SER A 21 5.00 3.82 15.69
N GLY A 22 5.22 4.71 14.73
CA GLY A 22 6.38 5.61 14.70
C GLY A 22 6.44 6.64 15.84
N ARG A 23 5.34 6.86 16.57
CA ARG A 23 5.30 7.72 17.76
C ARG A 23 5.62 6.97 19.06
N ILE A 24 5.76 5.66 19.05
CA ILE A 24 6.16 4.91 20.24
C ILE A 24 7.60 5.32 20.57
N ARG A 25 7.80 5.79 21.78
CA ARG A 25 9.13 6.20 22.25
C ARG A 25 10.10 5.02 22.28
N GLY A 26 11.36 5.28 22.01
CA GLY A 26 12.40 4.25 21.98
C GLY A 26 12.67 3.64 23.36
N ILE A 27 13.33 2.49 23.35
CA ILE A 27 13.74 1.76 24.55
C ILE A 27 14.58 2.65 25.48
N ASN A 28 14.38 2.50 26.79
CA ASN A 28 15.05 3.28 27.83
C ASN A 28 14.71 4.79 27.83
N SER A 29 13.68 5.23 27.11
CA SER A 29 13.13 6.58 27.26
C SER A 29 12.54 6.74 28.67
N LYS A 30 12.81 7.87 29.31
CA LYS A 30 12.32 8.16 30.67
C LYS A 30 10.81 8.38 30.68
N ILE A 31 10.11 7.73 31.62
CA ILE A 31 8.69 7.95 31.95
C ILE A 31 8.51 8.25 33.42
N ARG A 32 7.39 8.90 33.81
CA ARG A 32 7.10 9.32 35.17
C ARG A 32 8.26 10.09 35.85
N GLY A 33 8.74 11.14 35.16
CA GLY A 33 9.85 11.94 35.72
C GLY A 33 11.21 11.24 35.74
N GLY A 34 11.30 10.01 35.20
CA GLY A 34 12.54 9.21 35.20
C GLY A 34 12.54 8.03 36.15
N GLU A 35 11.45 7.79 36.88
CA GLU A 35 11.29 6.63 37.76
C GLU A 35 11.31 5.30 37.03
N VAL A 36 10.81 5.27 35.77
CA VAL A 36 10.68 4.08 34.97
C VAL A 36 11.28 4.30 33.58
N ALA A 37 11.94 3.28 33.05
CA ALA A 37 12.40 3.22 31.66
C ALA A 37 11.38 2.54 30.75
N HIS A 38 11.15 3.08 29.55
CA HIS A 38 10.26 2.50 28.55
C HIS A 38 10.85 1.22 27.96
N THR A 39 10.02 0.23 27.71
CA THR A 39 10.41 -1.09 27.21
C THR A 39 10.69 -1.16 25.70
N GLY A 40 10.52 -0.04 24.99
CA GLY A 40 10.70 0.02 23.52
C GLY A 40 9.46 -0.38 22.76
N VAL A 41 9.61 -0.58 21.43
CA VAL A 41 8.49 -0.84 20.50
C VAL A 41 8.08 -2.32 20.46
N ILE A 42 9.01 -3.25 20.67
CA ILE A 42 8.79 -4.69 20.45
C ILE A 42 7.62 -5.26 21.28
N PRO A 43 7.47 -4.96 22.59
CA PRO A 43 6.34 -5.45 23.38
C PRO A 43 4.98 -5.01 22.83
N PHE A 44 4.88 -3.79 22.29
CA PHE A 44 3.63 -3.31 21.67
C PHE A 44 3.35 -4.02 20.35
N LEU A 45 4.39 -4.31 19.56
CA LEU A 45 4.25 -5.07 18.32
C LEU A 45 3.80 -6.50 18.58
N LYS A 46 4.34 -7.17 19.59
CA LYS A 46 3.87 -8.50 20.04
C LYS A 46 2.38 -8.47 20.42
N LYS A 47 1.94 -7.42 21.12
CA LYS A 47 0.53 -7.23 21.45
C LYS A 47 -0.34 -7.11 20.19
N PHE A 48 0.05 -6.26 19.24
CA PHE A 48 -0.68 -6.12 17.97
C PHE A 48 -0.66 -7.42 17.16
N GLU A 49 0.47 -8.14 17.13
CA GLU A 49 0.55 -9.45 16.49
C GLU A 49 -0.44 -10.44 17.08
N ALA A 50 -0.51 -10.52 18.42
CA ALA A 50 -1.45 -11.40 19.11
C ALA A 50 -2.91 -11.04 18.78
N THR A 51 -3.26 -9.75 18.80
CA THR A 51 -4.60 -9.25 18.48
C THR A 51 -5.00 -9.55 17.04
N VAL A 52 -4.10 -9.33 16.08
CA VAL A 52 -4.35 -9.64 14.67
C VAL A 52 -4.49 -11.15 14.44
N ARG A 53 -3.74 -11.96 15.19
CA ARG A 53 -3.68 -13.42 15.01
C ARG A 53 -4.82 -14.18 15.68
N CYS A 54 -5.37 -13.68 16.79
CA CYS A 54 -6.48 -14.37 17.48
C CYS A 54 -7.78 -14.30 16.67
N CYS A 55 -7.90 -13.34 15.72
CA CYS A 55 -9.06 -13.21 14.85
C CYS A 55 -8.82 -13.94 13.53
N THR A 56 -9.52 -15.03 13.28
CA THR A 56 -9.46 -15.75 12.01
C THR A 56 -10.55 -15.30 11.06
N GLN A 57 -10.22 -15.17 9.80
CA GLN A 57 -11.18 -14.82 8.75
C GLN A 57 -11.90 -16.10 8.29
N ASN A 58 -12.99 -16.49 8.96
CA ASN A 58 -13.78 -17.70 8.67
C ASN A 58 -12.96 -19.02 8.65
N GLY A 59 -12.01 -19.18 9.55
CA GLY A 59 -11.17 -20.39 9.62
C GLY A 59 -10.28 -20.65 8.39
N VAL A 60 -10.33 -19.77 7.38
CA VAL A 60 -9.62 -19.95 6.10
C VAL A 60 -8.35 -19.12 6.04
N ARG A 61 -8.35 -17.92 6.63
CA ARG A 61 -7.27 -16.95 6.53
C ARG A 61 -7.10 -16.25 7.87
N GLY A 62 -5.90 -16.15 8.40
CA GLY A 62 -5.68 -15.34 9.58
C GLY A 62 -5.61 -13.86 9.28
N GLY A 63 -5.75 -13.03 10.29
CA GLY A 63 -5.58 -11.60 10.19
C GLY A 63 -4.16 -11.21 9.77
N SER A 64 -4.02 -10.08 9.10
CA SER A 64 -2.72 -9.54 8.65
C SER A 64 -2.67 -8.03 8.86
N ALA A 65 -1.51 -7.54 9.25
CA ALA A 65 -1.29 -6.11 9.44
C ALA A 65 0.11 -5.69 9.00
N THR A 66 0.21 -4.46 8.51
CA THR A 66 1.48 -3.77 8.23
C THR A 66 1.69 -2.64 9.22
N VAL A 67 2.87 -2.59 9.82
CA VAL A 67 3.25 -1.57 10.79
C VAL A 67 4.24 -0.60 10.16
N HIS A 68 3.99 0.71 10.34
CA HIS A 68 4.76 1.78 9.72
C HIS A 68 5.68 2.44 10.75
N PHE A 69 6.95 2.65 10.37
CA PHE A 69 7.98 3.31 11.18
C PHE A 69 8.83 4.27 10.37
N PRO A 70 9.17 5.45 10.90
CA PRO A 70 10.14 6.34 10.28
C PRO A 70 11.56 5.75 10.37
N PHE A 71 12.33 5.89 9.29
CA PHE A 71 13.69 5.35 9.15
C PHE A 71 14.70 5.94 10.16
N TRP A 72 14.39 7.08 10.75
CA TRP A 72 15.17 7.73 11.79
C TRP A 72 14.77 7.32 13.22
N HIS A 73 13.88 6.35 13.40
CA HIS A 73 13.47 5.86 14.72
C HIS A 73 14.62 5.16 15.43
N GLN A 74 14.76 5.39 16.76
CA GLN A 74 15.84 4.85 17.59
C GLN A 74 16.04 3.34 17.43
N GLU A 75 14.97 2.58 17.28
CA GLU A 75 14.98 1.11 17.23
C GLU A 75 14.87 0.57 15.79
N ILE A 76 15.18 1.38 14.77
CA ILE A 76 15.01 0.97 13.37
C ILE A 76 15.81 -0.29 13.00
N GLU A 77 17.03 -0.45 13.55
CA GLU A 77 17.85 -1.63 13.29
C GLU A 77 17.19 -2.92 13.80
N ASP A 78 16.58 -2.86 14.98
CA ASP A 78 15.82 -3.99 15.56
C ASP A 78 14.53 -4.24 14.77
N ILE A 79 13.84 -3.19 14.34
CA ILE A 79 12.61 -3.27 13.55
C ILE A 79 12.85 -3.95 12.19
N LEU A 80 13.93 -3.63 11.51
CA LEU A 80 14.26 -4.21 10.20
C LEU A 80 14.39 -5.75 10.27
N VAL A 81 14.89 -6.30 11.36
CA VAL A 81 15.12 -7.74 11.50
C VAL A 81 13.99 -8.52 12.15
N LEU A 82 12.88 -7.86 12.54
CA LEU A 82 11.77 -8.51 13.27
C LEU A 82 11.14 -9.68 12.52
N LYS A 83 11.19 -9.65 11.19
CA LYS A 83 10.54 -10.64 10.33
C LYS A 83 11.47 -11.78 9.89
N ASN A 84 12.78 -11.62 9.99
CA ASN A 84 13.70 -12.61 9.47
C ASN A 84 13.74 -13.91 10.32
N ASN A 85 14.30 -14.97 9.76
CA ASN A 85 14.36 -16.29 10.40
C ASN A 85 15.56 -16.48 11.36
N LYS A 86 16.38 -15.43 11.54
CA LYS A 86 17.54 -15.46 12.43
C LYS A 86 17.14 -14.97 13.82
N GLY A 87 17.76 -15.50 14.87
CA GLY A 87 17.52 -15.12 16.27
C GLY A 87 16.37 -15.90 16.94
N THR A 88 16.11 -15.53 18.20
CA THR A 88 15.09 -16.19 19.05
C THR A 88 13.71 -15.55 18.84
N GLU A 89 12.64 -16.30 19.17
CA GLU A 89 11.26 -15.79 19.12
C GLU A 89 11.04 -14.56 20.01
N ASP A 90 11.80 -14.44 21.10
CA ASP A 90 11.68 -13.29 22.02
C ASP A 90 12.01 -11.95 21.35
N ASN A 91 12.89 -11.98 20.36
CA ASN A 91 13.35 -10.80 19.63
C ASN A 91 12.75 -10.67 18.23
N ARG A 92 11.69 -11.41 17.93
CA ARG A 92 11.03 -11.41 16.61
C ARG A 92 9.53 -11.18 16.74
N VAL A 93 8.96 -10.56 15.69
CA VAL A 93 7.53 -10.39 15.48
C VAL A 93 7.28 -10.67 14.00
N ARG A 94 7.23 -11.96 13.64
CA ARG A 94 7.32 -12.43 12.25
C ARG A 94 6.00 -12.35 11.50
N LYS A 95 4.87 -12.28 12.20
CA LYS A 95 3.54 -12.37 11.58
C LYS A 95 2.93 -11.02 11.24
N LEU A 96 3.61 -9.93 11.58
CA LEU A 96 3.33 -8.60 11.04
C LEU A 96 4.23 -8.32 9.84
N ASP A 97 3.79 -7.46 8.94
CA ASP A 97 4.60 -6.86 7.88
C ASP A 97 5.05 -5.46 8.31
N TYR A 98 6.12 -4.95 7.74
CA TYR A 98 6.70 -3.66 8.15
C TYR A 98 6.87 -2.74 6.95
N SER A 99 6.48 -1.48 7.10
CA SER A 99 6.69 -0.42 6.11
C SER A 99 7.61 0.64 6.67
N ILE A 100 8.75 0.80 6.02
CA ILE A 100 9.76 1.77 6.43
C ILE A 100 9.50 3.08 5.70
N GLN A 101 9.37 4.14 6.49
CA GLN A 101 9.02 5.47 6.00
C GLN A 101 10.30 6.27 5.75
N LEU A 102 10.42 6.74 4.51
CA LEU A 102 11.54 7.52 4.00
C LEU A 102 11.07 8.88 3.50
N ASN A 103 11.96 9.86 3.48
CA ASN A 103 11.73 11.16 2.89
C ASN A 103 12.99 11.67 2.16
N LYS A 104 12.87 12.80 1.51
CA LYS A 104 13.95 13.46 0.76
C LYS A 104 15.28 13.51 1.51
N THR A 105 15.27 13.91 2.79
CA THR A 105 16.50 14.02 3.59
C THR A 105 17.22 12.68 3.74
N MET A 106 16.50 11.57 3.91
CA MET A 106 17.10 10.23 4.02
C MET A 106 17.80 9.85 2.72
N TYR A 107 17.18 10.10 1.57
CA TYR A 107 17.77 9.86 0.25
C TYR A 107 18.98 10.77 -0.02
N GLU A 108 18.92 12.06 0.34
CA GLU A 108 20.04 12.98 0.24
C GLU A 108 21.26 12.48 1.04
N ARG A 109 21.02 11.94 2.23
CA ARG A 109 22.08 11.34 3.08
C ARG A 109 22.67 10.08 2.45
N LEU A 110 21.86 9.25 1.78
CA LEU A 110 22.36 8.11 1.03
C LEU A 110 23.26 8.54 -0.13
N LEU A 111 22.77 9.46 -0.97
CA LEU A 111 23.49 9.93 -2.16
C LEU A 111 24.80 10.66 -1.81
N SER A 112 24.83 11.40 -0.71
CA SER A 112 26.02 12.08 -0.22
C SER A 112 26.98 11.18 0.58
N GLN A 113 26.66 9.87 0.70
CA GLN A 113 27.40 8.93 1.58
C GLN A 113 27.51 9.44 3.03
N GLY A 114 26.50 10.18 3.47
CA GLY A 114 26.43 10.80 4.78
C GLY A 114 26.03 9.84 5.89
N LYS A 115 25.54 10.42 6.98
CA LYS A 115 25.13 9.69 8.18
C LYS A 115 23.63 9.88 8.44
N ILE A 116 22.99 8.89 9.03
CA ILE A 116 21.63 8.96 9.55
C ILE A 116 21.70 8.83 11.07
N THR A 117 21.05 9.77 11.74
CA THR A 117 20.96 9.81 13.20
C THR A 117 19.59 9.32 13.64
N LEU A 118 19.58 8.40 14.56
CA LEU A 118 18.40 7.76 15.11
C LEU A 118 18.00 8.41 16.43
N PHE A 119 16.70 8.72 16.56
CA PHE A 119 16.14 9.39 17.74
C PHE A 119 14.94 8.63 18.31
N SER A 120 14.75 8.76 19.62
CA SER A 120 13.43 8.51 20.22
C SER A 120 12.51 9.69 19.87
N PRO A 121 11.32 9.45 19.31
CA PRO A 121 10.40 10.53 18.91
C PRO A 121 10.07 11.53 20.01
N LYS A 122 10.06 11.07 21.27
CA LYS A 122 9.81 11.92 22.42
C LYS A 122 10.88 12.98 22.64
N ASP A 123 12.13 12.67 22.32
CA ASP A 123 13.29 13.52 22.65
C ASP A 123 13.54 14.60 21.60
N VAL A 124 12.78 14.57 20.48
CA VAL A 124 12.90 15.48 19.32
C VAL A 124 11.53 16.10 18.97
N PRO A 125 10.97 16.97 19.81
CA PRO A 125 9.63 17.55 19.60
C PRO A 125 9.50 18.22 18.23
N GLY A 126 8.36 17.98 17.55
CA GLY A 126 8.05 18.53 16.24
C GLY A 126 8.70 17.81 15.06
N LEU A 127 9.71 16.97 15.29
CA LEU A 127 10.41 16.25 14.20
C LEU A 127 9.47 15.24 13.52
N TYR A 128 8.67 14.53 14.32
CA TYR A 128 7.75 13.54 13.79
C TYR A 128 6.68 14.17 12.88
N GLU A 129 6.09 15.27 13.31
CA GLU A 129 5.08 16.00 12.54
C GLU A 129 5.68 16.57 11.25
N ALA A 130 6.84 17.23 11.34
CA ALA A 130 7.53 17.80 10.20
C ALA A 130 7.94 16.74 9.16
N PHE A 131 8.28 15.53 9.59
CA PHE A 131 8.65 14.41 8.72
C PHE A 131 7.60 14.13 7.63
N PHE A 132 6.32 14.31 7.95
CA PHE A 132 5.23 14.08 7.02
C PHE A 132 4.74 15.36 6.33
N SER A 133 4.77 16.49 7.01
CA SER A 133 4.05 17.70 6.59
C SER A 133 4.95 18.78 5.96
N ASP A 134 6.24 18.84 6.35
CA ASP A 134 7.12 19.94 5.94
C ASP A 134 8.58 19.46 5.88
N GLN A 135 9.10 19.24 4.68
CA GLN A 135 10.42 18.66 4.48
C GLN A 135 11.55 19.62 4.84
N ASP A 136 11.36 20.91 4.65
CA ASP A 136 12.39 21.93 5.00
C ASP A 136 12.46 22.08 6.52
N LYS A 137 11.31 22.11 7.18
CA LYS A 137 11.23 22.13 8.65
C LYS A 137 11.79 20.84 9.26
N PHE A 138 11.52 19.68 8.64
CA PHE A 138 12.10 18.40 9.06
C PHE A 138 13.63 18.48 9.03
N LYS A 139 14.21 18.92 7.91
CA LYS A 139 15.66 19.03 7.73
C LYS A 139 16.29 19.97 8.77
N GLU A 140 15.69 21.15 8.97
CA GLU A 140 16.13 22.12 9.99
C GLU A 140 16.16 21.49 11.40
N LEU A 141 15.05 20.87 11.81
CA LEU A 141 14.91 20.24 13.13
C LEU A 141 15.86 19.04 13.27
N TYR A 142 15.96 18.21 12.24
CA TYR A 142 16.80 17.02 12.22
C TYR A 142 18.27 17.41 12.45
N GLU A 143 18.80 18.36 11.68
CA GLU A 143 20.17 18.85 11.81
C GLU A 143 20.44 19.59 13.14
N LYS A 144 19.43 20.29 13.67
CA LYS A 144 19.48 20.90 15.00
C LYS A 144 19.65 19.84 16.08
N TYR A 145 18.83 18.78 16.06
CA TYR A 145 18.88 17.71 17.04
C TYR A 145 20.14 16.84 16.89
N GLU A 146 20.66 16.69 15.69
CA GLU A 146 21.96 16.04 15.47
C GLU A 146 23.11 16.75 16.23
N LYS A 147 23.07 18.06 16.33
CA LYS A 147 24.10 18.88 17.02
C LYS A 147 23.89 18.96 18.54
N ASP A 148 22.71 18.69 19.05
CA ASP A 148 22.41 18.79 20.47
C ASP A 148 23.01 17.61 21.25
N SER A 149 24.04 17.88 22.06
CA SER A 149 24.70 16.86 22.88
C SER A 149 23.87 16.31 24.03
N LYS A 150 22.76 16.97 24.40
CA LYS A 150 21.88 16.53 25.49
C LYS A 150 20.90 15.44 25.06
N ILE A 151 20.68 15.30 23.74
CA ILE A 151 19.75 14.30 23.19
C ILE A 151 20.49 12.97 23.03
N LYS A 152 19.91 11.90 23.61
CA LYS A 152 20.38 10.54 23.39
C LYS A 152 20.09 10.13 21.94
N LYS A 153 21.12 9.75 21.22
CA LYS A 153 21.02 9.40 19.79
C LYS A 153 22.07 8.36 19.40
N LYS A 154 21.83 7.69 18.28
CA LYS A 154 22.79 6.81 17.61
C LYS A 154 22.97 7.31 16.17
N THR A 155 24.18 7.37 15.68
CA THR A 155 24.46 7.81 14.31
C THR A 155 25.14 6.69 13.55
N LEU A 156 24.64 6.38 12.36
CA LEU A 156 25.09 5.30 11.49
C LEU A 156 25.44 5.85 10.10
N SER A 157 26.25 5.11 9.34
CA SER A 157 26.40 5.38 7.90
C SER A 157 25.05 5.17 7.20
N ALA A 158 24.65 6.12 6.35
CA ALA A 158 23.46 5.99 5.53
C ALA A 158 23.54 4.75 4.64
N MET A 159 24.68 4.50 4.02
CA MET A 159 24.90 3.31 3.18
C MET A 159 24.68 2.01 3.96
N GLN A 160 25.22 1.90 5.18
CA GLN A 160 25.03 0.71 6.02
C GLN A 160 23.55 0.47 6.35
N LEU A 161 22.83 1.53 6.73
CA LEU A 161 21.42 1.40 7.13
C LEU A 161 20.52 1.09 5.92
N PHE A 162 20.74 1.72 4.77
CA PHE A 162 20.03 1.39 3.54
C PHE A 162 20.35 -0.01 3.02
N SER A 163 21.61 -0.45 3.12
CA SER A 163 21.99 -1.82 2.77
C SER A 163 21.30 -2.85 3.66
N ALA A 164 21.17 -2.56 4.97
CA ALA A 164 20.40 -3.41 5.89
C ALA A 164 18.92 -3.47 5.50
N LEU A 165 18.29 -2.32 5.18
CA LEU A 165 16.92 -2.25 4.72
C LEU A 165 16.70 -3.11 3.46
N ILE A 166 17.52 -2.94 2.43
CA ILE A 166 17.39 -3.66 1.16
C ILE A 166 17.65 -5.16 1.34
N LYS A 167 18.62 -5.53 2.18
CA LYS A 167 18.91 -6.93 2.50
C LYS A 167 17.71 -7.61 3.16
N GLU A 168 17.16 -7.03 4.22
CA GLU A 168 16.00 -7.60 4.92
C GLU A 168 14.76 -7.62 4.03
N ARG A 169 14.60 -6.62 3.15
CA ARG A 169 13.55 -6.61 2.13
C ARG A 169 13.73 -7.78 1.15
N ALA A 170 14.95 -8.04 0.68
CA ALA A 170 15.24 -9.13 -0.24
C ALA A 170 15.07 -10.51 0.43
N GLU A 171 15.52 -10.68 1.67
CA GLU A 171 15.45 -11.94 2.41
C GLU A 171 13.99 -12.31 2.80
N THR A 172 13.16 -11.32 3.12
CA THR A 172 11.79 -11.57 3.62
C THR A 172 10.69 -11.31 2.58
N GLY A 173 10.97 -10.54 1.55
CA GLY A 173 10.01 -10.06 0.55
C GLY A 173 8.97 -9.05 1.11
N ARG A 174 8.99 -8.76 2.40
CA ARG A 174 7.89 -8.10 3.12
C ARG A 174 8.31 -6.94 4.03
N ILE A 175 9.44 -6.33 3.76
CA ILE A 175 9.78 -4.99 4.25
C ILE A 175 9.40 -4.01 3.14
N TYR A 176 8.34 -3.24 3.37
CA TYR A 176 7.78 -2.28 2.43
C TYR A 176 8.42 -0.91 2.60
N ILE A 177 8.19 -0.03 1.64
CA ILE A 177 8.74 1.34 1.65
C ILE A 177 7.59 2.32 1.43
N MET A 178 7.56 3.39 2.22
CA MET A 178 6.64 4.51 2.03
C MET A 178 7.43 5.82 1.94
N ASN A 179 7.36 6.51 0.81
CA ASN A 179 7.93 7.84 0.61
C ASN A 179 6.92 8.87 1.13
N VAL A 180 7.11 9.32 2.37
CA VAL A 180 6.10 10.14 3.07
C VAL A 180 5.90 11.52 2.48
N ASP A 181 6.94 12.11 1.91
CA ASP A 181 6.89 13.36 1.19
C ASP A 181 6.05 13.24 -0.09
N HIS A 182 6.25 12.19 -0.90
CA HIS A 182 5.42 11.94 -2.07
C HIS A 182 3.96 11.66 -1.70
N ALA A 183 3.71 10.85 -0.65
CA ALA A 183 2.38 10.53 -0.17
C ALA A 183 1.59 11.76 0.32
N ASN A 184 2.28 12.82 0.77
CA ASN A 184 1.66 14.05 1.24
C ASN A 184 1.65 15.17 0.18
N THR A 185 2.69 15.28 -0.65
CA THR A 185 2.75 16.28 -1.72
C THR A 185 1.75 15.98 -2.82
N HIS A 186 1.78 14.74 -3.34
CA HIS A 186 0.86 14.26 -4.37
C HIS A 186 -0.32 13.53 -3.72
N SER A 187 -1.18 14.27 -3.05
CA SER A 187 -2.33 13.80 -2.29
C SER A 187 -3.52 14.71 -2.53
N SER A 188 -4.72 14.18 -2.51
CA SER A 188 -5.96 14.96 -2.54
C SER A 188 -6.25 15.68 -1.22
N PHE A 189 -5.51 15.40 -0.14
CA PHE A 189 -5.78 15.92 1.21
C PHE A 189 -4.91 17.10 1.60
N LYS A 190 -5.49 18.03 2.36
CA LYS A 190 -4.77 19.04 3.14
C LYS A 190 -4.29 18.43 4.48
N ASP A 191 -5.03 17.47 5.00
CA ASP A 191 -4.65 16.73 6.20
C ASP A 191 -3.45 15.80 5.94
N THR A 192 -2.62 15.66 6.94
CA THR A 192 -1.41 14.84 6.85
C THR A 192 -1.72 13.34 6.81
N VAL A 193 -1.10 12.64 5.88
CA VAL A 193 -1.11 11.18 5.74
C VAL A 193 0.09 10.60 6.49
N TYR A 194 -0.17 9.85 7.56
CA TYR A 194 0.86 9.30 8.45
C TYR A 194 1.23 7.85 8.17
N MET A 195 0.44 7.12 7.39
CA MET A 195 0.64 5.70 7.10
C MET A 195 -0.15 5.26 5.87
N SER A 196 0.05 4.01 5.48
CA SER A 196 -0.76 3.32 4.49
C SER A 196 -1.46 2.11 5.13
N ASN A 197 -2.20 1.35 4.33
CA ASN A 197 -2.89 0.11 4.73
C ASN A 197 -1.95 -1.11 4.69
N LEU A 198 -2.54 -2.31 4.82
CA LEU A 198 -1.82 -3.60 4.71
C LEU A 198 -1.03 -3.71 3.42
N CYS A 199 -1.64 -3.38 2.29
CA CYS A 199 -1.08 -3.60 0.95
C CYS A 199 -0.45 -2.34 0.32
N GLN A 200 -0.34 -1.25 1.07
CA GLN A 200 0.38 -0.03 0.72
C GLN A 200 -0.27 0.88 -0.34
N GLU A 201 -1.48 0.58 -0.84
CA GLU A 201 -2.16 1.43 -1.84
C GLU A 201 -2.96 2.58 -1.24
N ILE A 202 -3.39 2.48 0.03
CA ILE A 202 -4.28 3.45 0.67
C ILE A 202 -3.47 4.48 1.44
N THR A 203 -3.55 5.74 1.02
CA THR A 203 -2.87 6.87 1.65
C THR A 203 -3.90 7.90 2.09
N LEU A 204 -4.54 7.64 3.22
CA LEU A 204 -5.60 8.45 3.82
C LEU A 204 -5.16 9.07 5.15
N PRO A 205 -5.66 10.26 5.48
CA PRO A 205 -5.45 10.85 6.81
C PRO A 205 -6.08 9.99 7.91
N THR A 206 -5.40 9.94 9.05
CA THR A 206 -5.86 9.26 10.26
C THR A 206 -5.62 10.14 11.48
N LYS A 207 -6.39 9.91 12.56
CA LYS A 207 -6.22 10.59 13.83
C LYS A 207 -6.29 9.58 14.97
N PRO A 208 -5.35 9.60 15.93
CA PRO A 208 -5.33 8.66 17.05
C PRO A 208 -6.62 8.67 17.85
N LEU A 209 -7.04 7.49 18.34
CA LEU A 209 -8.15 7.34 19.26
C LEU A 209 -7.69 7.54 20.72
N GLN A 210 -8.47 8.26 21.52
CA GLN A 210 -8.27 8.35 22.97
C GLN A 210 -8.94 7.16 23.70
N HIS A 211 -10.09 6.73 23.22
CA HIS A 211 -10.85 5.56 23.69
C HIS A 211 -11.62 4.92 22.53
N ILE A 212 -12.23 3.76 22.74
CA ILE A 212 -12.86 2.99 21.65
C ILE A 212 -14.06 3.70 21.02
N ASP A 213 -14.79 4.47 21.80
CA ASP A 213 -15.97 5.23 21.36
C ASP A 213 -15.64 6.70 21.02
N ASP A 214 -14.35 7.00 20.80
CA ASP A 214 -13.87 8.33 20.44
C ASP A 214 -14.49 8.82 19.12
N LYS A 215 -15.12 10.00 19.17
CA LYS A 215 -15.75 10.66 18.02
C LYS A 215 -14.80 11.62 17.30
N GLU A 216 -13.70 11.98 17.95
CA GLU A 216 -12.70 12.90 17.42
C GLU A 216 -11.54 12.19 16.71
N GLY A 217 -11.38 10.89 16.93
CA GLY A 217 -10.43 10.06 16.21
C GLY A 217 -10.89 9.77 14.78
N GLU A 218 -9.95 9.41 13.91
CA GLU A 218 -10.25 9.00 12.53
C GLU A 218 -9.55 7.67 12.22
N ILE A 219 -10.34 6.64 11.91
CA ILE A 219 -9.85 5.39 11.30
C ILE A 219 -10.21 5.46 9.82
N ALA A 220 -9.19 5.42 8.97
CA ALA A 220 -9.39 5.47 7.54
C ALA A 220 -9.88 4.12 7.00
N LEU A 221 -10.96 4.14 6.25
CA LEU A 221 -11.43 3.03 5.43
C LEU A 221 -11.47 3.48 3.97
N CYS A 222 -11.06 2.60 3.08
CA CYS A 222 -11.18 2.80 1.64
C CYS A 222 -12.02 1.68 1.03
N ILE A 223 -13.03 2.05 0.29
CA ILE A 223 -13.92 1.11 -0.40
C ILE A 223 -13.34 0.88 -1.78
N LEU A 224 -13.04 -0.38 -2.11
CA LEU A 224 -12.24 -0.76 -3.27
C LEU A 224 -13.08 -1.35 -4.41
N SER A 225 -12.71 -1.02 -5.65
CA SER A 225 -13.17 -1.67 -6.87
C SER A 225 -12.06 -1.68 -7.92
N ALA A 226 -12.18 -2.52 -8.95
CA ALA A 226 -11.22 -2.57 -10.05
C ALA A 226 -11.93 -2.73 -11.39
N ILE A 227 -11.56 -1.91 -12.36
CA ILE A 227 -12.05 -1.96 -13.74
C ILE A 227 -11.14 -2.88 -14.56
N ASN A 228 -11.71 -3.84 -15.28
CA ASN A 228 -10.94 -4.71 -16.19
C ASN A 228 -10.64 -3.98 -17.51
N VAL A 229 -9.47 -3.36 -17.59
CA VAL A 229 -9.05 -2.62 -18.80
C VAL A 229 -8.68 -3.53 -19.96
N GLY A 230 -8.41 -4.81 -19.72
CA GLY A 230 -8.12 -5.78 -20.77
C GLY A 230 -9.27 -6.01 -21.75
N ILE A 231 -10.52 -5.76 -21.35
CA ILE A 231 -11.70 -5.94 -22.20
C ILE A 231 -12.19 -4.65 -22.85
N LEU A 232 -11.62 -3.48 -22.53
CA LEU A 232 -12.02 -2.22 -23.16
C LEU A 232 -11.94 -2.30 -24.68
N LYS A 233 -12.92 -1.77 -25.35
CA LYS A 233 -12.93 -1.60 -26.81
C LYS A 233 -12.32 -0.26 -27.18
N ASP A 234 -12.70 0.78 -26.44
CA ASP A 234 -12.20 2.14 -26.59
C ASP A 234 -11.97 2.76 -25.20
N LEU A 235 -11.21 3.86 -25.14
CA LEU A 235 -11.04 4.65 -23.92
C LEU A 235 -12.32 5.37 -23.50
N ASP A 236 -13.25 5.62 -24.42
CA ASP A 236 -14.55 6.24 -24.14
C ASP A 236 -15.44 5.34 -23.27
N ASP A 237 -15.29 4.01 -23.35
CA ASP A 237 -15.96 3.07 -22.44
C ASP A 237 -15.66 3.36 -20.96
N MET A 238 -14.54 4.05 -20.68
CA MET A 238 -14.09 4.38 -19.32
C MET A 238 -15.06 5.33 -18.60
N GLU A 239 -15.77 6.20 -19.33
CA GLU A 239 -16.72 7.14 -18.73
C GLU A 239 -17.84 6.40 -18.00
N GLU A 240 -18.50 5.47 -18.68
CA GLU A 240 -19.59 4.66 -18.10
C GLU A 240 -19.08 3.77 -16.96
N LEU A 241 -17.95 3.09 -17.16
CA LEU A 241 -17.39 2.17 -16.15
C LEU A 241 -16.96 2.90 -14.88
N CYS A 242 -16.39 4.09 -14.99
CA CYS A 242 -16.03 4.91 -13.84
C CYS A 242 -17.29 5.41 -13.10
N ASP A 243 -18.31 5.86 -13.82
CA ASP A 243 -19.57 6.31 -13.22
C ASP A 243 -20.24 5.18 -12.44
N LEU A 244 -20.35 4.00 -13.03
CA LEU A 244 -20.90 2.81 -12.37
C LEU A 244 -20.11 2.40 -11.13
N ALA A 245 -18.78 2.38 -11.22
CA ALA A 245 -17.91 2.03 -10.09
C ALA A 245 -18.07 3.03 -8.94
N VAL A 246 -18.04 4.33 -9.23
CA VAL A 246 -18.18 5.39 -8.23
C VAL A 246 -19.54 5.32 -7.54
N ARG A 247 -20.63 5.16 -8.29
CA ARG A 247 -21.99 5.04 -7.74
C ARG A 247 -22.16 3.80 -6.88
N ALA A 248 -21.69 2.65 -7.34
CA ALA A 248 -21.76 1.39 -6.59
C ALA A 248 -21.01 1.49 -5.25
N LEU A 249 -19.82 2.09 -5.25
CA LEU A 249 -19.02 2.23 -4.04
C LEU A 249 -19.58 3.32 -3.09
N ASP A 250 -20.20 4.38 -3.62
CA ASP A 250 -20.89 5.39 -2.80
C ASP A 250 -22.03 4.77 -1.99
N GLU A 251 -22.84 3.90 -2.60
CA GLU A 251 -23.91 3.19 -1.91
C GLU A 251 -23.37 2.22 -0.83
N ILE A 252 -22.26 1.53 -1.09
CA ILE A 252 -21.64 0.61 -0.12
C ILE A 252 -21.21 1.37 1.14
N ILE A 253 -20.73 2.61 1.04
CA ILE A 253 -20.36 3.44 2.21
C ILE A 253 -21.55 3.56 3.18
N ASP A 254 -22.75 3.74 2.68
CA ASP A 254 -23.93 3.93 3.51
C ASP A 254 -24.54 2.60 3.96
N TYR A 255 -24.42 1.54 3.16
CA TYR A 255 -25.01 0.23 3.42
C TYR A 255 -24.22 -0.62 4.43
N GLN A 256 -22.87 -0.52 4.43
CA GLN A 256 -22.04 -1.38 5.28
C GLN A 256 -22.19 -1.07 6.77
N LYS A 257 -21.95 -2.08 7.62
CA LYS A 257 -21.89 -1.93 9.08
C LYS A 257 -20.47 -1.52 9.50
N TYR A 258 -20.38 -0.68 10.51
CA TYR A 258 -19.11 -0.18 11.05
C TYR A 258 -18.93 -0.65 12.50
N PRO A 259 -17.95 -1.53 12.79
CA PRO A 259 -17.74 -2.05 14.15
C PRO A 259 -17.12 -1.01 15.10
N VAL A 260 -16.59 0.11 14.60
CA VAL A 260 -15.97 1.17 15.38
C VAL A 260 -16.51 2.54 14.94
N ARG A 261 -17.01 3.31 15.90
CA ARG A 261 -17.68 4.60 15.64
C ARG A 261 -16.80 5.62 14.93
N ALA A 262 -15.52 5.72 15.30
CA ALA A 262 -14.58 6.65 14.64
C ALA A 262 -14.40 6.34 13.14
N ALA A 263 -14.44 5.06 12.75
CA ALA A 263 -14.37 4.66 11.35
C ALA A 263 -15.64 5.01 10.58
N GLU A 264 -16.81 4.82 11.19
CA GLU A 264 -18.08 5.23 10.56
C GLU A 264 -18.11 6.73 10.28
N LEU A 265 -17.80 7.54 11.31
CA LEU A 265 -17.84 9.00 11.20
C LEU A 265 -16.84 9.52 10.15
N SER A 266 -15.59 9.04 10.18
CA SER A 266 -14.58 9.47 9.22
C SER A 266 -14.89 9.00 7.79
N THR A 267 -15.37 7.77 7.62
CA THR A 267 -15.68 7.22 6.30
C THR A 267 -16.87 7.94 5.67
N LYS A 268 -17.95 8.18 6.42
CA LYS A 268 -19.12 8.89 5.90
C LYS A 268 -18.83 10.36 5.60
N ALA A 269 -18.00 11.03 6.43
CA ALA A 269 -17.63 12.43 6.20
C ALA A 269 -16.66 12.62 5.02
N ARG A 270 -15.76 11.65 4.76
CA ARG A 270 -14.77 11.73 3.67
C ARG A 270 -15.20 11.02 2.40
N ARG A 271 -16.01 9.97 2.50
CA ARG A 271 -16.46 9.11 1.38
C ARG A 271 -15.29 8.69 0.48
N SER A 272 -14.20 8.19 1.09
CA SER A 272 -12.97 7.84 0.37
C SER A 272 -13.13 6.56 -0.43
N LEU A 273 -12.83 6.62 -1.72
CA LEU A 273 -12.83 5.47 -2.63
C LEU A 273 -11.41 5.11 -3.07
N GLY A 274 -11.23 3.84 -3.46
CA GLY A 274 -10.00 3.34 -4.05
C GLY A 274 -10.33 2.51 -5.28
N VAL A 275 -10.60 3.16 -6.40
CA VAL A 275 -10.80 2.46 -7.68
C VAL A 275 -9.44 2.25 -8.32
N GLY A 276 -9.16 1.01 -8.75
CA GLY A 276 -7.98 0.64 -9.53
C GLY A 276 -8.40 -0.01 -10.83
N TYR A 277 -7.44 -0.64 -11.51
CA TYR A 277 -7.75 -1.46 -12.66
C TYR A 277 -6.95 -2.78 -12.70
N ILE A 278 -7.47 -3.75 -13.41
CA ILE A 278 -6.89 -5.08 -13.64
C ILE A 278 -6.77 -5.31 -15.14
N GLY A 279 -5.99 -6.31 -15.52
CA GLY A 279 -5.88 -6.68 -16.93
C GLY A 279 -4.91 -5.82 -17.75
N LEU A 280 -3.98 -5.08 -17.09
CA LEU A 280 -3.04 -4.21 -17.82
C LEU A 280 -2.18 -5.00 -18.82
N ALA A 281 -1.68 -6.18 -18.43
CA ALA A 281 -0.88 -7.01 -19.34
C ALA A 281 -1.67 -7.44 -20.58
N HIS A 282 -2.95 -7.75 -20.41
CA HIS A 282 -3.84 -8.06 -21.53
C HIS A 282 -4.08 -6.83 -22.41
N TYR A 283 -4.31 -5.66 -21.80
CA TYR A 283 -4.46 -4.40 -22.54
C TYR A 283 -3.24 -4.08 -23.40
N LEU A 284 -2.02 -4.22 -22.84
CA LEU A 284 -0.78 -4.02 -23.59
C LEU A 284 -0.61 -5.05 -24.71
N ALA A 285 -0.87 -6.34 -24.43
CA ALA A 285 -0.78 -7.39 -25.43
C ALA A 285 -1.75 -7.18 -26.60
N LYS A 286 -3.00 -6.76 -26.34
CA LYS A 286 -3.97 -6.37 -27.39
C LYS A 286 -3.46 -5.24 -28.28
N ASN A 287 -2.72 -4.31 -27.72
CA ASN A 287 -2.09 -3.21 -28.45
C ASN A 287 -0.72 -3.59 -29.05
N GLN A 288 -0.32 -4.87 -28.95
CA GLN A 288 0.93 -5.42 -29.47
C GLN A 288 2.18 -4.71 -28.90
N VAL A 289 2.17 -4.42 -27.61
CA VAL A 289 3.20 -3.65 -26.90
C VAL A 289 3.64 -4.40 -25.65
N LYS A 290 4.92 -4.41 -25.35
CA LYS A 290 5.52 -5.01 -24.16
C LYS A 290 5.83 -3.97 -23.08
N TYR A 291 5.93 -4.41 -21.81
CA TYR A 291 6.18 -3.53 -20.67
C TYR A 291 7.44 -2.65 -20.79
N GLY A 292 8.51 -3.14 -21.40
CA GLY A 292 9.73 -2.37 -21.61
C GLY A 292 9.67 -1.35 -22.76
N ASP A 293 8.61 -1.38 -23.58
CA ASP A 293 8.52 -0.53 -24.77
C ASP A 293 8.14 0.91 -24.40
N LYS A 294 8.78 1.89 -25.04
CA LYS A 294 8.37 3.30 -24.89
C LYS A 294 6.91 3.55 -25.25
N LYS A 295 6.37 2.80 -26.23
CA LYS A 295 4.95 2.87 -26.60
C LYS A 295 4.03 2.44 -25.47
N ALA A 296 4.47 1.53 -24.56
CA ALA A 296 3.70 1.15 -23.39
C ALA A 296 3.46 2.34 -22.46
N LEU A 297 4.48 3.18 -22.24
CA LEU A 297 4.34 4.39 -21.41
C LEU A 297 3.30 5.35 -21.99
N THR A 298 3.27 5.52 -23.31
CA THR A 298 2.26 6.34 -23.99
C THR A 298 0.86 5.78 -23.79
N LEU A 299 0.68 4.47 -23.96
CA LEU A 299 -0.62 3.82 -23.79
C LEU A 299 -1.10 3.90 -22.35
N VAL A 300 -0.21 3.63 -21.39
CA VAL A 300 -0.55 3.69 -19.96
C VAL A 300 -0.84 5.12 -19.53
N HIS A 301 -0.10 6.11 -20.03
CA HIS A 301 -0.39 7.52 -19.77
C HIS A 301 -1.82 7.88 -20.21
N ARG A 302 -2.18 7.55 -21.45
CA ARG A 302 -3.52 7.83 -22.00
C ARG A 302 -4.62 7.10 -21.26
N LEU A 303 -4.40 5.81 -20.96
CA LEU A 303 -5.33 4.99 -20.20
C LEU A 303 -5.56 5.55 -18.79
N THR A 304 -4.48 5.87 -18.08
CA THR A 304 -4.58 6.33 -16.69
C THR A 304 -5.09 7.76 -16.59
N GLU A 305 -4.79 8.61 -17.58
CA GLU A 305 -5.38 9.94 -17.70
C GLU A 305 -6.91 9.85 -17.86
N ALA A 306 -7.41 9.03 -18.80
CA ALA A 306 -8.82 8.80 -18.99
C ALA A 306 -9.49 8.30 -17.71
N PHE A 307 -8.89 7.29 -17.08
CA PHE A 307 -9.37 6.69 -15.85
C PHE A 307 -9.54 7.73 -14.73
N GLN A 308 -8.52 8.53 -14.42
CA GLN A 308 -8.61 9.52 -13.34
C GLN A 308 -9.54 10.68 -13.69
N TYR A 309 -9.52 11.13 -14.93
CA TYR A 309 -10.42 12.17 -15.42
C TYR A 309 -11.89 11.78 -15.25
N TYR A 310 -12.26 10.57 -15.69
CA TYR A 310 -13.64 10.09 -15.61
C TYR A 310 -14.06 9.73 -14.17
N LEU A 311 -13.15 9.28 -13.31
CA LEU A 311 -13.46 9.12 -11.88
C LEU A 311 -13.82 10.47 -11.22
N LEU A 312 -13.05 11.52 -11.49
CA LEU A 312 -13.34 12.86 -10.98
C LEU A 312 -14.66 13.38 -11.55
N LYS A 313 -14.88 13.23 -12.87
CA LYS A 313 -16.13 13.63 -13.53
C LYS A 313 -17.35 12.92 -12.94
N ALA A 314 -17.25 11.61 -12.70
CA ALA A 314 -18.30 10.83 -12.04
C ALA A 314 -18.61 11.33 -10.63
N SER A 315 -17.56 11.65 -9.86
CA SER A 315 -17.71 12.19 -8.50
C SER A 315 -18.33 13.58 -8.48
N VAL A 316 -18.00 14.46 -9.44
CA VAL A 316 -18.68 15.76 -9.62
C VAL A 316 -20.16 15.58 -9.96
N ASN A 317 -20.45 14.69 -10.91
CA ASN A 317 -21.84 14.41 -11.30
C ASN A 317 -22.66 13.91 -10.12
N LEU A 318 -22.09 13.00 -9.32
CA LEU A 318 -22.75 12.49 -8.13
C LEU A 318 -22.86 13.56 -7.03
N ALA A 319 -21.91 14.51 -6.95
CA ALA A 319 -22.03 15.66 -6.05
C ALA A 319 -23.16 16.61 -6.46
N LYS A 320 -23.42 16.80 -7.76
CA LYS A 320 -24.58 17.56 -8.25
C LYS A 320 -25.90 16.90 -7.84
N GLU A 321 -25.96 15.57 -7.76
CA GLU A 321 -27.16 14.81 -7.40
C GLU A 321 -27.37 14.70 -5.88
N LYS A 322 -26.31 14.42 -5.12
CA LYS A 322 -26.37 14.06 -3.70
C LYS A 322 -25.64 15.01 -2.75
N GLY A 323 -24.99 16.04 -3.27
CA GLY A 323 -24.13 16.95 -2.53
C GLY A 323 -22.68 16.43 -2.40
N ALA A 324 -21.75 17.35 -2.21
CA ALA A 324 -20.35 17.04 -1.92
C ALA A 324 -20.22 16.34 -0.56
N CYS A 325 -19.11 15.59 -0.33
CA CYS A 325 -18.86 15.00 0.99
C CYS A 325 -18.60 16.09 2.04
N ASP A 326 -18.96 15.82 3.31
CA ASP A 326 -18.87 16.79 4.40
C ASP A 326 -17.46 17.37 4.57
N ASN A 327 -16.42 16.55 4.36
CA ASN A 327 -15.02 16.94 4.48
C ASN A 327 -14.38 17.39 3.16
N PHE A 328 -15.17 17.74 2.14
CA PHE A 328 -14.64 18.25 0.87
C PHE A 328 -13.69 19.44 1.07
N TYR A 329 -14.02 20.39 1.94
CA TYR A 329 -13.21 21.58 2.25
C TYR A 329 -11.81 21.24 2.80
N ARG A 330 -11.61 20.02 3.33
CA ARG A 330 -10.31 19.49 3.80
C ARG A 330 -9.48 18.85 2.69
N THR A 331 -9.96 18.88 1.45
CA THR A 331 -9.23 18.38 0.29
C THR A 331 -8.55 19.52 -0.48
N LYS A 332 -7.48 19.19 -1.19
CA LYS A 332 -6.86 20.10 -2.17
C LYS A 332 -7.78 20.36 -3.37
N TYR A 333 -8.69 19.43 -3.64
CA TYR A 333 -9.72 19.60 -4.66
C TYR A 333 -10.61 20.82 -4.41
N ALA A 334 -10.89 21.15 -3.14
CA ALA A 334 -11.62 22.36 -2.78
C ALA A 334 -10.90 23.65 -3.19
N ASP A 335 -9.57 23.61 -3.30
CA ASP A 335 -8.75 24.71 -3.80
C ASP A 335 -8.51 24.61 -5.32
N GLY A 336 -9.15 23.64 -5.99
CA GLY A 336 -8.99 23.39 -7.40
C GLY A 336 -7.66 22.76 -7.79
N ILE A 337 -6.95 22.13 -6.86
CA ILE A 337 -5.68 21.43 -7.11
C ILE A 337 -6.01 19.98 -7.46
N LEU A 338 -5.65 19.56 -8.68
CA LEU A 338 -5.90 18.24 -9.23
C LEU A 338 -4.61 17.39 -9.27
N PRO A 339 -4.68 16.08 -9.48
CA PRO A 339 -3.48 15.22 -9.53
C PRO A 339 -2.43 15.70 -10.56
N ILE A 340 -2.85 16.24 -11.69
CA ILE A 340 -1.97 16.79 -12.73
C ILE A 340 -1.10 17.98 -12.29
N ASP A 341 -1.45 18.62 -11.15
CA ASP A 341 -0.72 19.77 -10.62
C ASP A 341 0.40 19.37 -9.66
N THR A 342 0.29 18.20 -9.01
CA THR A 342 1.12 17.85 -7.84
C THR A 342 2.02 16.63 -8.03
N TYR A 343 1.95 15.95 -9.17
CA TYR A 343 2.80 14.79 -9.45
C TYR A 343 4.29 15.16 -9.53
N LYS A 344 5.14 14.17 -9.34
CA LYS A 344 6.60 14.31 -9.42
C LYS A 344 7.02 14.60 -10.86
N LYS A 345 7.53 15.79 -11.14
CA LYS A 345 7.80 16.26 -12.51
C LYS A 345 8.90 15.48 -13.24
N GLU A 346 9.78 14.79 -12.51
CA GLU A 346 10.79 13.92 -13.08
C GLU A 346 10.20 12.75 -13.90
N VAL A 347 8.93 12.42 -13.71
CA VAL A 347 8.20 11.46 -14.57
C VAL A 347 8.18 11.93 -16.04
N ASP A 348 8.17 13.23 -16.29
CA ASP A 348 8.16 13.78 -17.65
C ASP A 348 9.48 13.52 -18.40
N GLU A 349 10.57 13.13 -17.71
CA GLU A 349 11.81 12.66 -18.35
C GLU A 349 11.59 11.34 -19.09
N ILE A 350 10.68 10.48 -18.59
CA ILE A 350 10.40 9.16 -19.18
C ILE A 350 9.15 9.15 -20.05
N CYS A 351 8.16 10.03 -19.76
CA CYS A 351 6.90 10.10 -20.49
C CYS A 351 6.31 11.50 -20.46
N ASN A 352 6.67 12.34 -21.43
CA ASN A 352 6.14 13.69 -21.59
C ASN A 352 5.13 13.75 -22.75
N ILE A 353 3.86 13.58 -22.44
CA ILE A 353 2.78 13.54 -23.42
C ILE A 353 1.74 14.59 -23.04
N LYS A 354 1.21 15.28 -24.04
CA LYS A 354 0.12 16.24 -23.87
C LYS A 354 -1.12 15.54 -23.33
N LEU A 355 -1.76 16.16 -22.35
CA LEU A 355 -3.05 15.72 -21.81
C LEU A 355 -4.13 15.70 -22.90
N GLN A 356 -5.02 14.72 -22.85
CA GLN A 356 -6.06 14.49 -23.86
C GLN A 356 -7.37 15.19 -23.51
N TYR A 357 -7.66 15.36 -22.21
CA TYR A 357 -8.93 15.86 -21.72
C TYR A 357 -8.83 17.32 -21.28
N ASP A 358 -9.98 18.00 -21.19
CA ASP A 358 -10.07 19.38 -20.70
C ASP A 358 -10.11 19.39 -19.16
N TRP A 359 -8.92 19.33 -18.57
CA TRP A 359 -8.75 19.37 -17.11
C TRP A 359 -9.15 20.69 -16.49
N GLU A 360 -9.10 21.80 -17.25
CA GLU A 360 -9.50 23.12 -16.73
C GLU A 360 -11.03 23.20 -16.62
N ALA A 361 -11.76 22.73 -17.62
CA ALA A 361 -13.22 22.62 -17.51
C ALA A 361 -13.64 21.73 -16.33
N LEU A 362 -12.95 20.59 -16.13
CA LEU A 362 -13.21 19.73 -14.97
C LEU A 362 -12.87 20.42 -13.64
N ARG A 363 -11.79 21.21 -13.58
CA ARG A 363 -11.40 22.02 -12.41
C ARG A 363 -12.49 23.01 -12.02
N ASP A 364 -13.06 23.69 -13.00
CA ASP A 364 -14.15 24.64 -12.79
C ASP A 364 -15.42 23.94 -12.28
N GLU A 365 -15.75 22.77 -12.80
CA GLU A 365 -16.84 21.92 -12.31
C GLU A 365 -16.60 21.48 -10.84
N VAL A 366 -15.40 21.06 -10.51
CA VAL A 366 -15.02 20.68 -9.13
C VAL A 366 -15.15 21.84 -8.16
N LYS A 367 -14.73 23.05 -8.57
CA LYS A 367 -14.89 24.26 -7.75
C LYS A 367 -16.35 24.67 -7.57
N ALA A 368 -17.16 24.53 -8.63
CA ALA A 368 -18.56 24.95 -8.62
C ALA A 368 -19.46 24.00 -7.79
N HIS A 369 -19.22 22.69 -7.87
CA HIS A 369 -20.13 21.67 -7.33
C HIS A 369 -19.52 20.81 -6.22
N GLY A 370 -18.19 20.86 -6.03
CA GLY A 370 -17.46 19.96 -5.14
C GLY A 370 -17.35 18.54 -5.69
N LEU A 371 -16.83 17.64 -4.86
CA LEU A 371 -16.77 16.21 -5.13
C LEU A 371 -17.55 15.43 -4.07
N ARG A 372 -18.27 14.39 -4.52
CA ARG A 372 -18.92 13.44 -3.61
C ARG A 372 -17.92 12.66 -2.77
N HIS A 373 -16.65 12.53 -3.23
CA HIS A 373 -15.60 11.72 -2.64
C HIS A 373 -14.34 12.54 -2.43
N SER A 374 -13.69 12.38 -1.27
CA SER A 374 -12.45 13.10 -0.94
C SER A 374 -11.23 12.60 -1.70
N THR A 375 -11.30 11.36 -2.23
CA THR A 375 -10.28 10.71 -3.05
C THR A 375 -10.92 9.55 -3.81
N LEU A 376 -10.36 9.12 -4.93
CA LEU A 376 -11.03 8.23 -5.88
C LEU A 376 -10.19 7.02 -6.31
N SER A 377 -8.90 7.18 -6.56
CA SER A 377 -8.08 6.12 -7.16
C SER A 377 -7.03 5.56 -6.21
N ALA A 378 -6.91 4.23 -6.19
CA ALA A 378 -5.85 3.48 -5.54
C ALA A 378 -5.63 2.17 -6.31
N GLN A 379 -4.37 1.74 -6.49
CA GLN A 379 -4.09 0.49 -7.19
C GLN A 379 -3.77 -0.62 -6.21
N MET A 380 -4.75 -1.45 -5.95
CA MET A 380 -4.65 -2.60 -5.05
C MET A 380 -4.02 -3.83 -5.73
N PRO A 381 -3.48 -4.79 -4.97
CA PRO A 381 -3.23 -6.14 -5.46
C PRO A 381 -4.57 -6.83 -5.71
N SER A 382 -4.79 -7.34 -6.92
CA SER A 382 -6.14 -7.77 -7.37
C SER A 382 -6.20 -9.22 -7.81
N GLU A 383 -5.41 -10.11 -7.21
CA GLU A 383 -5.26 -11.48 -7.65
C GLU A 383 -6.60 -12.24 -7.75
N SER A 384 -7.43 -12.21 -6.69
CA SER A 384 -8.71 -12.91 -6.68
C SER A 384 -9.74 -12.25 -7.62
N SER A 385 -9.82 -10.93 -7.65
CA SER A 385 -10.72 -10.18 -8.54
C SER A 385 -10.37 -10.40 -10.00
N SER A 386 -9.06 -10.50 -10.32
CA SER A 386 -8.60 -10.78 -11.68
C SER A 386 -9.02 -12.18 -12.15
N ILE A 387 -8.94 -13.20 -11.27
CA ILE A 387 -9.37 -14.56 -11.61
C ILE A 387 -10.87 -14.61 -11.91
N VAL A 388 -11.68 -13.99 -11.05
CA VAL A 388 -13.15 -13.94 -11.24
C VAL A 388 -13.54 -13.24 -12.55
N SER A 389 -12.80 -12.21 -12.93
CA SER A 389 -13.06 -11.41 -14.14
C SER A 389 -12.34 -11.94 -15.39
N ASN A 390 -11.66 -13.09 -15.30
CA ASN A 390 -10.80 -13.63 -16.36
C ASN A 390 -9.83 -12.57 -16.92
N ALA A 391 -9.20 -11.80 -16.03
CA ALA A 391 -8.23 -10.77 -16.34
C ALA A 391 -6.82 -11.21 -15.94
N THR A 392 -5.79 -10.60 -16.51
CA THR A 392 -4.43 -10.69 -15.96
C THR A 392 -4.37 -9.97 -14.61
N ASN A 393 -3.50 -10.44 -13.71
CA ASN A 393 -3.43 -9.95 -12.34
C ASN A 393 -3.04 -8.45 -12.28
N GLY A 394 -3.98 -7.60 -11.88
CA GLY A 394 -3.73 -6.19 -11.65
C GLY A 394 -3.01 -5.50 -12.80
N ILE A 395 -1.89 -4.89 -12.45
CA ILE A 395 -1.02 -4.15 -13.37
C ILE A 395 0.30 -4.87 -13.68
N GLU A 396 0.47 -6.08 -13.18
CA GLU A 396 1.72 -6.83 -13.30
C GLU A 396 1.78 -7.66 -14.58
N PRO A 397 2.99 -7.89 -15.12
CA PRO A 397 3.20 -8.94 -16.10
C PRO A 397 2.82 -10.30 -15.51
N PRO A 398 2.16 -11.19 -16.27
CA PRO A 398 1.87 -12.53 -15.78
C PRO A 398 3.16 -13.32 -15.55
N ARG A 399 3.17 -14.16 -14.50
CA ARG A 399 4.32 -15.01 -14.18
C ARG A 399 4.54 -16.13 -15.20
N GLY A 400 3.45 -16.55 -15.84
CA GLY A 400 3.43 -17.55 -16.90
C GLY A 400 2.12 -17.46 -17.68
N PHE A 401 2.04 -18.13 -18.81
CA PHE A 401 0.80 -18.18 -19.62
C PHE A 401 -0.32 -18.96 -18.94
N LEU A 402 0.03 -19.92 -18.09
CA LEU A 402 -0.87 -20.68 -17.23
C LEU A 402 -0.50 -20.43 -15.77
N SER A 403 -1.42 -19.95 -14.99
CA SER A 403 -1.31 -19.86 -13.54
C SER A 403 -2.20 -20.90 -12.86
N VAL A 404 -1.70 -21.49 -11.77
CA VAL A 404 -2.42 -22.46 -10.97
C VAL A 404 -2.48 -21.95 -9.53
N LYS A 405 -3.65 -21.53 -9.09
CA LYS A 405 -3.87 -21.09 -7.71
C LYS A 405 -4.42 -22.25 -6.90
N LYS A 406 -3.66 -22.73 -5.93
CA LYS A 406 -4.13 -23.74 -4.98
C LYS A 406 -5.11 -23.10 -3.99
N SER A 407 -6.30 -23.66 -3.83
CA SER A 407 -7.28 -23.26 -2.83
C SER A 407 -7.71 -24.46 -2.00
N LYS A 408 -8.32 -24.25 -0.83
CA LYS A 408 -8.91 -25.35 -0.03
C LYS A 408 -10.00 -26.13 -0.79
N LYS A 409 -10.58 -25.52 -1.83
CA LYS A 409 -11.59 -26.16 -2.71
C LYS A 409 -11.01 -26.81 -3.96
N GLY A 410 -9.67 -26.86 -4.10
CA GLY A 410 -8.95 -27.42 -5.23
C GLY A 410 -8.16 -26.35 -6.02
N PRO A 411 -7.36 -26.78 -7.00
CA PRO A 411 -6.57 -25.87 -7.85
C PRO A 411 -7.46 -25.14 -8.85
N LEU A 412 -7.29 -23.83 -8.93
CA LEU A 412 -7.87 -22.99 -9.99
C LEU A 412 -6.80 -22.74 -11.05
N LYS A 413 -7.09 -23.14 -12.28
CA LYS A 413 -6.20 -22.91 -13.43
C LYS A 413 -6.73 -21.73 -14.25
N GLN A 414 -5.85 -20.79 -14.59
CA GLN A 414 -6.16 -19.66 -15.44
C GLN A 414 -5.11 -19.52 -16.53
N ILE A 415 -5.56 -19.44 -17.78
CA ILE A 415 -4.71 -19.11 -18.92
C ILE A 415 -4.87 -17.61 -19.19
N VAL A 416 -3.79 -16.93 -19.57
CA VAL A 416 -3.87 -15.51 -19.96
C VAL A 416 -4.91 -15.31 -21.06
N PRO A 417 -5.72 -14.23 -21.01
CA PRO A 417 -6.77 -13.99 -22.00
C PRO A 417 -6.22 -13.98 -23.43
N GLN A 418 -7.00 -14.51 -24.35
CA GLN A 418 -6.65 -14.57 -25.79
C GLN A 418 -5.26 -15.18 -26.07
N TYR A 419 -4.87 -16.18 -25.29
CA TYR A 419 -3.56 -16.84 -25.40
C TYR A 419 -3.15 -17.19 -26.83
N GLN A 420 -4.05 -17.83 -27.59
CA GLN A 420 -3.74 -18.31 -28.95
C GLN A 420 -3.32 -17.18 -29.90
N SER A 421 -3.92 -16.01 -29.79
CA SER A 421 -3.66 -14.87 -30.69
C SER A 421 -2.62 -13.89 -30.14
N LEU A 422 -2.50 -13.77 -28.81
CA LEU A 422 -1.70 -12.72 -28.17
C LEU A 422 -0.43 -13.23 -27.47
N GLN A 423 -0.16 -14.54 -27.45
CA GLN A 423 0.99 -15.13 -26.76
C GLN A 423 2.30 -14.37 -26.99
N LYS A 424 2.63 -14.06 -28.24
CA LYS A 424 3.88 -13.39 -28.62
C LYS A 424 4.00 -11.93 -28.14
N TYR A 425 2.89 -11.32 -27.72
CA TYR A 425 2.85 -9.92 -27.26
C TYR A 425 2.81 -9.81 -25.74
N TYR A 426 2.51 -10.90 -25.02
CA TYR A 426 2.63 -10.88 -23.56
C TYR A 426 4.09 -10.77 -23.14
N THR A 427 4.34 -9.97 -22.11
CA THR A 427 5.60 -9.96 -21.37
C THR A 427 5.40 -10.85 -20.14
N LEU A 428 6.24 -11.86 -19.96
CA LEU A 428 6.24 -12.64 -18.71
C LEU A 428 7.14 -11.96 -17.67
N LEU A 429 6.74 -12.00 -16.42
CA LEU A 429 7.42 -11.32 -15.31
C LEU A 429 8.89 -11.73 -15.20
N TRP A 430 9.14 -13.05 -15.30
CA TRP A 430 10.47 -13.61 -15.11
C TRP A 430 11.38 -13.52 -16.34
N ASP A 431 10.82 -13.13 -17.50
CA ASP A 431 11.59 -12.84 -18.71
C ASP A 431 12.04 -11.38 -18.77
N MET A 432 11.55 -10.53 -17.89
CA MET A 432 11.98 -9.13 -17.82
C MET A 432 13.43 -9.04 -17.34
N PRO A 433 14.33 -8.33 -18.07
CA PRO A 433 15.75 -8.28 -17.70
C PRO A 433 16.02 -7.49 -16.41
N ASN A 434 15.12 -6.59 -16.04
CA ASN A 434 15.17 -5.73 -14.85
C ASN A 434 13.79 -5.12 -14.56
N ASN A 435 13.67 -4.32 -13.51
CA ASN A 435 12.43 -3.66 -13.13
C ASN A 435 12.14 -2.34 -13.87
N ASP A 436 13.06 -1.81 -14.68
CA ASP A 436 12.94 -0.46 -15.25
C ASP A 436 11.61 -0.26 -16.01
N GLY A 437 11.19 -1.24 -16.83
CA GLY A 437 9.94 -1.16 -17.58
C GLY A 437 8.71 -1.07 -16.67
N TYR A 438 8.67 -1.87 -15.62
CA TYR A 438 7.58 -1.87 -14.65
C TYR A 438 7.61 -0.61 -13.76
N ILE A 439 8.78 -0.21 -13.27
CA ILE A 439 8.96 1.02 -12.46
C ILE A 439 8.45 2.24 -13.24
N ASN A 440 8.80 2.33 -14.52
CA ASN A 440 8.39 3.45 -15.37
C ASN A 440 6.86 3.46 -15.62
N ILE A 441 6.25 2.30 -15.84
CA ILE A 441 4.78 2.18 -15.97
C ILE A 441 4.08 2.66 -14.70
N VAL A 442 4.49 2.18 -13.53
CA VAL A 442 3.90 2.58 -12.26
C VAL A 442 4.13 4.07 -11.98
N ALA A 443 5.28 4.63 -12.35
CA ALA A 443 5.55 6.07 -12.23
C ALA A 443 4.58 6.91 -13.08
N VAL A 444 4.32 6.48 -14.32
CA VAL A 444 3.35 7.13 -15.21
C VAL A 444 1.93 7.02 -14.65
N MET A 445 1.56 5.87 -14.10
CA MET A 445 0.28 5.70 -13.42
C MET A 445 0.18 6.64 -12.21
N GLN A 446 1.22 6.71 -11.38
CA GLN A 446 1.22 7.54 -10.17
C GLN A 446 1.06 9.03 -10.48
N LYS A 447 1.39 9.49 -11.69
CA LYS A 447 1.11 10.86 -12.14
C LYS A 447 -0.37 11.24 -11.98
N PHE A 448 -1.28 10.30 -12.13
CA PHE A 448 -2.72 10.53 -12.13
C PHE A 448 -3.43 10.00 -10.87
N PHE A 449 -2.92 8.92 -10.25
CA PHE A 449 -3.53 8.34 -9.06
C PHE A 449 -3.41 9.27 -7.86
N ASP A 450 -4.52 9.56 -7.20
CA ASP A 450 -4.56 10.43 -6.02
C ASP A 450 -4.12 9.73 -4.73
N GLN A 451 -4.28 8.41 -4.60
CA GLN A 451 -3.64 7.60 -3.56
C GLN A 451 -2.41 6.87 -4.12
N ALA A 452 -1.99 5.77 -3.48
CA ALA A 452 -0.79 5.04 -3.85
C ALA A 452 -1.09 3.83 -4.75
N ILE A 453 -0.01 3.18 -5.17
CA ILE A 453 0.00 1.99 -6.01
C ILE A 453 0.80 0.91 -5.29
N SER A 454 0.21 -0.28 -5.10
CA SER A 454 0.89 -1.47 -4.55
C SER A 454 1.87 -2.05 -5.58
N GLY A 455 2.95 -1.32 -5.84
CA GLY A 455 3.97 -1.73 -6.81
C GLY A 455 4.94 -2.75 -6.21
N ASN A 456 5.18 -3.86 -6.91
CA ASN A 456 6.13 -4.89 -6.52
C ASN A 456 7.47 -4.74 -7.24
N TRP A 457 8.54 -5.20 -6.60
CA TRP A 457 9.82 -5.39 -7.27
C TRP A 457 10.00 -6.89 -7.50
N SER A 458 10.49 -7.27 -8.68
CA SER A 458 10.66 -8.67 -9.04
C SER A 458 12.02 -8.91 -9.67
N TYR A 459 12.75 -9.88 -9.14
CA TYR A 459 14.10 -10.20 -9.60
C TYR A 459 14.19 -11.66 -10.02
N ASN A 460 14.76 -11.88 -11.20
CA ASN A 460 15.17 -13.21 -11.64
C ASN A 460 16.70 -13.32 -11.49
N PRO A 461 17.21 -14.08 -10.51
CA PRO A 461 18.64 -14.22 -10.28
C PRO A 461 19.41 -14.74 -11.50
N THR A 462 18.76 -15.54 -12.35
CA THR A 462 19.41 -16.12 -13.53
C THR A 462 19.83 -15.09 -14.58
N HIS A 463 19.39 -13.86 -14.47
CA HIS A 463 19.81 -12.73 -15.31
C HIS A 463 21.10 -12.06 -14.83
N PHE A 464 21.69 -12.52 -13.72
CA PHE A 464 22.87 -11.94 -13.10
C PHE A 464 23.98 -12.97 -12.91
N ASP A 465 25.22 -12.50 -12.83
CA ASP A 465 26.39 -13.35 -12.59
C ASP A 465 26.23 -14.16 -11.30
N ASN A 466 26.62 -15.40 -11.32
CA ASN A 466 26.49 -16.37 -10.22
C ASN A 466 25.06 -16.59 -9.71
N ASN A 467 24.03 -16.20 -10.45
CA ASN A 467 22.64 -16.17 -10.04
C ASN A 467 22.41 -15.38 -8.74
N GLU A 468 23.12 -14.26 -8.58
CA GLU A 468 22.99 -13.38 -7.44
C GLU A 468 22.62 -11.97 -7.89
N VAL A 469 21.54 -11.41 -7.33
CA VAL A 469 21.11 -10.03 -7.64
C VAL A 469 22.01 -9.05 -6.89
N PRO A 470 22.78 -8.20 -7.59
CA PRO A 470 23.65 -7.24 -6.92
C PRO A 470 22.87 -6.23 -6.08
N MET A 471 23.39 -5.90 -4.88
CA MET A 471 22.80 -4.87 -4.02
C MET A 471 22.69 -3.51 -4.72
N SER A 472 23.62 -3.19 -5.60
CA SER A 472 23.64 -1.95 -6.40
C SER A 472 22.42 -1.84 -7.34
N VAL A 473 21.93 -2.96 -7.89
CA VAL A 473 20.73 -3.01 -8.71
C VAL A 473 19.51 -2.66 -7.87
N MET A 474 19.35 -3.28 -6.72
CA MET A 474 18.23 -3.01 -5.81
C MET A 474 18.26 -1.57 -5.26
N LEU A 475 19.43 -1.02 -4.96
CA LEU A 475 19.58 0.39 -4.55
C LEU A 475 19.25 1.35 -5.71
N LYS A 476 19.61 1.01 -6.95
CA LYS A 476 19.22 1.78 -8.14
C LYS A 476 17.70 1.81 -8.28
N ASP A 477 17.03 0.66 -8.12
CA ASP A 477 15.58 0.57 -8.20
C ASP A 477 14.91 1.41 -7.10
N LEU A 478 15.43 1.38 -5.87
CA LEU A 478 14.98 2.24 -4.78
C LEU A 478 15.07 3.73 -5.16
N LEU A 479 16.21 4.16 -5.69
CA LEU A 479 16.43 5.54 -6.11
C LEU A 479 15.53 5.94 -7.29
N ASN A 480 15.31 5.04 -8.25
CA ASN A 480 14.45 5.29 -9.39
C ASN A 480 12.99 5.40 -8.97
N THR A 481 12.49 4.52 -8.08
CA THR A 481 11.12 4.63 -7.56
C THR A 481 10.90 5.95 -6.83
N TYR A 482 11.87 6.40 -6.04
CA TYR A 482 11.80 7.72 -5.41
C TYR A 482 11.88 8.85 -6.44
N LYS A 483 12.85 8.81 -7.35
CA LYS A 483 13.01 9.84 -8.39
C LYS A 483 11.73 10.07 -9.16
N TYR A 484 11.04 9.00 -9.55
CA TYR A 484 9.85 9.06 -10.40
C TYR A 484 8.51 9.07 -9.63
N GLY A 485 8.54 9.38 -8.34
CA GLY A 485 7.35 9.75 -7.59
C GLY A 485 6.51 8.61 -7.03
N TRP A 486 7.03 7.39 -6.95
CA TRP A 486 6.32 6.33 -6.24
C TRP A 486 6.07 6.74 -4.78
N LYS A 487 4.84 6.57 -4.33
CA LYS A 487 4.48 6.82 -2.92
C LYS A 487 4.85 5.63 -2.04
N THR A 488 4.67 4.42 -2.56
CA THR A 488 4.92 3.17 -1.80
C THR A 488 5.55 2.11 -2.68
N SER A 489 6.28 1.16 -2.06
CA SER A 489 6.73 -0.09 -2.68
C SER A 489 6.29 -1.26 -1.81
N TYR A 490 5.62 -2.22 -2.41
CA TYR A 490 5.00 -3.36 -1.73
C TYR A 490 5.94 -4.56 -1.65
N TYR A 491 5.61 -5.71 -2.24
CA TYR A 491 6.46 -6.89 -2.16
C TYR A 491 7.79 -6.76 -2.92
N GLN A 492 8.78 -7.56 -2.48
CA GLN A 492 9.90 -7.95 -3.31
C GLN A 492 9.81 -9.45 -3.59
N ASN A 493 9.76 -9.82 -4.86
CA ASN A 493 9.68 -11.19 -5.34
C ASN A 493 11.05 -11.59 -5.92
N THR A 494 11.45 -12.85 -5.66
CA THR A 494 12.63 -13.43 -6.28
C THR A 494 12.22 -14.74 -6.95
N TYR A 495 12.63 -14.94 -8.20
CA TYR A 495 12.36 -16.17 -8.92
C TYR A 495 13.16 -17.32 -8.32
N ASP A 496 12.46 -18.41 -7.95
CA ASP A 496 13.09 -19.62 -7.48
C ASP A 496 13.39 -20.57 -8.67
N TYR A 497 14.58 -20.45 -9.22
CA TYR A 497 15.05 -21.25 -10.34
C TYR A 497 15.50 -22.66 -9.95
N LYS A 498 15.59 -22.97 -8.64
CA LYS A 498 15.98 -24.28 -8.12
C LYS A 498 14.80 -25.22 -7.91
N SER A 499 13.58 -24.71 -7.85
CA SER A 499 12.39 -25.53 -7.80
C SER A 499 12.14 -26.13 -9.18
N ASP A 500 12.33 -27.43 -9.28
CA ASP A 500 12.21 -28.23 -10.49
C ASP A 500 10.83 -28.03 -11.14
N GLY A 501 10.80 -27.48 -12.36
CA GLY A 501 9.79 -27.52 -13.45
C GLY A 501 8.30 -27.63 -13.19
N SER A 502 7.86 -27.93 -11.99
CA SER A 502 6.48 -27.73 -11.56
C SER A 502 6.30 -26.24 -11.27
N VAL A 503 5.43 -25.58 -11.99
CA VAL A 503 4.98 -24.21 -11.68
C VAL A 503 4.21 -24.26 -10.36
N GLU A 504 4.93 -24.55 -9.28
CA GLU A 504 4.53 -24.14 -7.96
C GLU A 504 4.82 -22.64 -7.92
N GLU A 505 3.79 -21.82 -8.06
CA GLU A 505 3.90 -20.44 -7.60
C GLU A 505 4.60 -20.51 -6.23
N PRO A 506 5.72 -19.77 -6.01
CA PRO A 506 6.20 -19.63 -4.65
C PRO A 506 4.98 -19.27 -3.84
N GLN A 507 4.69 -20.04 -2.80
CA GLN A 507 3.52 -19.84 -1.96
C GLN A 507 3.61 -18.44 -1.36
N HIS A 508 3.19 -17.42 -2.12
CA HIS A 508 2.71 -16.15 -1.60
C HIS A 508 1.30 -16.33 -1.00
N SER A 509 0.92 -17.59 -0.78
CA SER A 509 0.11 -17.87 0.37
C SER A 509 0.93 -17.33 1.53
N MET A 510 0.54 -16.17 2.00
CA MET A 510 0.89 -15.68 3.31
C MET A 510 1.26 -16.87 4.17
N GLY A 511 2.53 -16.93 4.64
CA GLY A 511 3.14 -18.08 5.31
C GLY A 511 2.36 -18.58 6.51
N TRP A 512 1.38 -19.40 6.27
CA TRP A 512 0.37 -19.87 7.21
C TRP A 512 0.38 -21.37 7.37
N HIS A 513 1.21 -22.13 6.61
CA HIS A 513 1.07 -23.58 6.58
C HIS A 513 1.97 -24.37 7.52
N ASP A 514 2.87 -23.76 8.26
CA ASP A 514 3.90 -24.58 8.89
C ASP A 514 3.66 -24.98 10.34
N ASN A 515 2.56 -24.67 11.04
CA ASN A 515 2.39 -25.18 12.40
C ASN A 515 0.96 -25.24 12.96
N ILE A 516 -0.05 -25.35 12.14
CA ILE A 516 -1.33 -25.84 12.65
C ILE A 516 -1.43 -27.32 12.25
N LYS A 517 -1.13 -28.21 13.17
CA LYS A 517 -1.65 -29.59 13.08
C LYS A 517 -3.15 -29.44 12.94
N GLU A 518 -3.67 -29.83 11.78
CA GLU A 518 -5.08 -29.92 11.52
C GLU A 518 -5.69 -30.85 12.54
N ASN A 519 -6.43 -30.29 13.50
CA ASN A 519 -7.59 -30.98 13.98
C ASN A 519 -8.73 -30.50 13.08
N PRO A 520 -9.18 -31.32 12.13
CA PRO A 520 -10.41 -31.00 11.43
C PRO A 520 -11.53 -31.11 12.49
N VAL A 521 -12.09 -29.99 12.87
CA VAL A 521 -13.45 -29.96 13.43
C VAL A 521 -14.31 -30.39 12.25
N GLU A 522 -14.66 -31.65 12.19
CA GLU A 522 -15.59 -32.17 11.20
C GLU A 522 -16.92 -31.45 11.38
N ARG A 523 -17.42 -30.86 10.30
CA ARG A 523 -18.70 -30.13 10.25
C ARG A 523 -19.94 -31.02 10.49
N GLU A 524 -19.76 -32.28 10.84
CA GLU A 524 -20.87 -33.21 10.99
C GLU A 524 -21.70 -33.02 12.27
N ASP A 525 -21.27 -32.23 13.22
CA ASP A 525 -21.96 -32.10 14.51
C ASP A 525 -22.86 -30.84 14.65
N PHE A 526 -22.87 -29.94 13.67
CA PHE A 526 -23.77 -28.77 13.71
C PHE A 526 -25.00 -28.97 12.83
N LYS A 527 -26.15 -29.18 13.45
CA LYS A 527 -27.45 -29.37 12.80
C LYS A 527 -28.37 -28.13 12.88
N GLY A 528 -27.82 -26.95 13.09
CA GLY A 528 -28.56 -25.70 13.18
C GLY A 528 -28.73 -24.97 11.85
N THR A 529 -29.56 -23.93 11.83
CA THR A 529 -29.77 -23.02 10.71
C THR A 529 -28.61 -22.02 10.58
N ASP A 530 -28.50 -21.34 9.44
CA ASP A 530 -27.46 -20.30 9.24
C ASP A 530 -27.56 -19.15 10.25
N GLU A 531 -28.74 -18.84 10.76
CA GLU A 531 -28.97 -17.85 11.82
C GLU A 531 -28.43 -18.33 13.18
N GLU A 532 -28.63 -19.61 13.54
CA GLU A 532 -28.05 -20.19 14.77
C GLU A 532 -26.53 -20.32 14.69
N TYR A 533 -25.97 -20.44 13.49
CA TYR A 533 -24.51 -20.42 13.28
C TYR A 533 -23.92 -19.03 13.46
N GLU A 534 -24.64 -17.97 13.06
CA GLU A 534 -24.24 -16.58 13.33
C GLU A 534 -24.28 -16.26 14.84
N GLU A 535 -25.29 -16.71 15.56
CA GLU A 535 -25.42 -16.54 17.01
C GLU A 535 -24.35 -17.30 17.80
N TYR A 536 -23.94 -18.49 17.32
CA TYR A 536 -22.83 -19.26 17.91
C TYR A 536 -21.47 -18.57 17.67
N CYS A 537 -21.33 -17.85 16.56
CA CYS A 537 -20.10 -17.09 16.24
C CYS A 537 -20.01 -15.77 17.01
N GLU A 538 -21.14 -15.18 17.41
CA GLU A 538 -21.19 -13.98 18.26
C GLU A 538 -20.67 -14.25 19.69
N SER A 539 -20.76 -15.47 20.17
CA SER A 539 -20.23 -15.85 21.51
C SER A 539 -18.70 -15.80 21.61
N CYS A 540 -17.98 -15.74 20.50
CA CYS A 540 -16.52 -15.50 20.44
C CYS A 540 -16.15 -14.00 20.39
N ALA A 541 -17.12 -13.11 20.46
CA ALA A 541 -16.95 -11.65 20.37
C ALA A 541 -16.87 -10.95 21.75
N ILE A 542 -16.41 -11.64 22.80
CA ILE A 542 -16.14 -11.03 24.12
C ILE A 542 -14.65 -10.76 24.28
#